data_e093c67bbc3fe13f16d911de952058ea
#
_entry.id   e093c67bbc3fe13f16d911de952058ea
#
_cell.length_a   1.000
_cell.length_b   1.000
_cell.length_c   1.000
_cell.angle_alpha   90.00
_cell.angle_beta   90.00
_cell.angle_gamma   90.00
#
_symmetry.space_group_name_H-M   'P 1'
#
loop_
_entity.id
_entity.type
_entity.pdbx_description
1 polymer ?
#
loop_
_entity_poly.entity_id
_entity_poly.type
_entity_poly.pdbx_seq_one_letter_code
_entity_poly.pdbx_strand_id
1 'polypeptide(L)' 'MKTVTLKIQGMHCASCPIMIDGKLEDEIEGVQSAQTSYAKSECRVEYDENKVDEDVIVQMIEGIGYKAGYTEET' A
#
# COMPACT_ATOMS: atom_id res chain seq x y z
N MET A 1 7.28 14.08 3.75
CA MET A 1 6.51 12.95 3.17
C MET A 1 7.47 11.94 2.58
N LYS A 2 7.16 10.68 2.75
CA LYS A 2 7.95 9.59 2.20
C LYS A 2 7.12 8.80 1.21
N THR A 3 7.79 8.21 0.24
CA THR A 3 7.12 7.34 -0.73
C THR A 3 7.74 5.97 -0.64
N VAL A 4 6.89 4.95 -0.57
CA VAL A 4 7.35 3.57 -0.55
C VAL A 4 6.60 2.79 -1.61
N THR A 5 7.31 1.88 -2.27
CA THR A 5 6.70 0.97 -3.23
C THR A 5 6.77 -0.43 -2.64
N LEU A 6 5.63 -1.07 -2.57
CA LEU A 6 5.50 -2.40 -2.01
C LEU A 6 5.09 -3.38 -3.10
N LYS A 7 5.69 -4.55 -3.09
CA LYS A 7 5.26 -5.62 -3.97
C LYS A 7 4.07 -6.32 -3.34
N ILE A 8 2.99 -6.44 -4.08
CA ILE A 8 1.77 -7.04 -3.59
C ILE A 8 1.57 -8.38 -4.24
N GLN A 9 1.30 -9.39 -3.43
CA GLN A 9 1.01 -10.72 -3.93
C GLN A 9 -0.40 -11.10 -3.56
N GLY A 10 -1.04 -11.86 -4.41
CA GLY A 10 -2.40 -12.33 -4.16
C GLY A 10 -3.46 -11.53 -4.85
N MET A 11 -3.09 -10.59 -5.71
CA MET A 11 -4.07 -9.84 -6.50
C MET A 11 -4.52 -10.71 -7.66
N HIS A 12 -5.79 -11.09 -7.64
CA HIS A 12 -6.34 -11.97 -8.66
C HIS A 12 -7.32 -11.28 -9.59
N CYS A 13 -7.66 -10.04 -9.32
CA CYS A 13 -8.63 -9.33 -10.15
C CYS A 13 -8.29 -7.85 -10.18
N ALA A 14 -8.84 -7.16 -11.16
CA ALA A 14 -8.52 -5.75 -11.38
C ALA A 14 -9.11 -4.84 -10.31
N SER A 15 -10.06 -5.31 -9.53
CA SER A 15 -10.62 -4.46 -8.46
C SER A 15 -9.79 -4.49 -7.19
N CYS A 16 -8.86 -5.43 -7.06
CA CYS A 16 -8.03 -5.50 -5.86
C CYS A 16 -7.24 -4.23 -5.61
N PRO A 17 -6.63 -3.60 -6.63
CA PRO A 17 -5.88 -2.36 -6.39
C PRO A 17 -6.76 -1.25 -5.83
N ILE A 18 -8.00 -1.16 -6.30
CA ILE A 18 -8.91 -0.11 -5.81
C ILE A 18 -9.21 -0.32 -4.34
N MET A 19 -9.40 -1.57 -3.93
CA MET A 19 -9.66 -1.88 -2.54
C MET A 19 -8.47 -1.55 -1.64
N ILE A 20 -7.28 -1.86 -2.10
CA ILE A 20 -6.08 -1.56 -1.34
C ILE A 20 -5.91 -0.06 -1.18
N ASP A 21 -6.07 0.68 -2.28
CA ASP A 21 -5.94 2.12 -2.24
C ASP A 21 -6.94 2.74 -1.28
N GLY A 22 -8.20 2.33 -1.38
CA GLY A 22 -9.23 2.87 -0.51
C GLY A 22 -8.97 2.57 0.95
N LYS A 23 -8.55 1.36 1.26
CA LYS A 23 -8.25 1.01 2.63
C LYS A 23 -7.10 1.83 3.19
N LEU A 24 -6.05 1.99 2.42
CA LEU A 24 -4.90 2.73 2.92
C LEU A 24 -5.22 4.20 3.12
N GLU A 25 -5.96 4.79 2.19
CA GLU A 25 -6.26 6.21 2.28
C GLU A 25 -7.32 6.51 3.33
N ASP A 26 -8.29 5.61 3.50
CA ASP A 26 -9.39 5.86 4.42
C ASP A 26 -9.07 5.48 5.85
N GLU A 27 -8.31 4.41 6.05
CA GLU A 27 -8.15 3.85 7.39
C GLU A 27 -6.85 4.20 8.05
N ILE A 28 -5.86 4.64 7.30
CA ILE A 28 -4.59 5.01 7.89
C ILE A 28 -4.42 6.52 7.83
N GLU A 29 -4.46 7.14 9.01
CA GLU A 29 -4.17 8.55 9.10
C GLU A 29 -2.69 8.76 8.85
N GLY A 30 -2.36 9.74 8.03
CA GLY A 30 -0.98 9.98 7.68
C GLY A 30 -0.63 9.54 6.29
N VAL A 31 -1.45 8.69 5.68
CA VAL A 31 -1.27 8.32 4.28
C VAL A 31 -1.89 9.41 3.42
N GLN A 32 -1.08 10.02 2.58
CA GLN A 32 -1.56 11.07 1.70
C GLN A 32 -2.20 10.50 0.45
N SER A 33 -1.57 9.52 -0.15
CA SER A 33 -2.15 8.87 -1.32
C SER A 33 -1.58 7.47 -1.46
N ALA A 34 -2.33 6.62 -2.14
CA ALA A 34 -1.90 5.27 -2.42
C ALA A 34 -2.32 4.94 -3.84
N GLN A 35 -1.41 4.36 -4.59
CA GLN A 35 -1.67 3.92 -5.95
C GLN A 35 -1.16 2.51 -6.12
N THR A 36 -2.05 1.61 -6.46
CA THR A 36 -1.71 0.22 -6.68
C THR A 36 -1.79 -0.09 -8.16
N SER A 37 -0.76 -0.71 -8.69
CA SER A 37 -0.72 -1.12 -10.08
C SER A 37 -0.92 -2.62 -10.17
N TYR A 38 -2.03 -3.04 -10.76
CA TYR A 38 -2.31 -4.44 -10.94
C TYR A 38 -1.31 -5.09 -11.91
N ALA A 39 -0.97 -4.36 -12.96
CA ALA A 39 -0.07 -4.88 -13.99
C ALA A 39 1.32 -5.14 -13.43
N LYS A 40 1.76 -4.30 -12.50
CA LYS A 40 3.09 -4.44 -11.90
C LYS A 40 3.07 -5.15 -10.57
N SER A 41 1.88 -5.39 -10.03
CA SER A 41 1.71 -5.98 -8.70
C SER A 41 2.45 -5.16 -7.64
N GLU A 42 2.31 -3.84 -7.71
CA GLU A 42 2.99 -2.92 -6.82
C GLU A 42 2.02 -1.92 -6.26
N CYS A 43 2.31 -1.47 -5.05
CA CYS A 43 1.54 -0.42 -4.41
C CYS A 43 2.48 0.69 -4.02
N ARG A 44 2.24 1.88 -4.53
CA ARG A 44 3.03 3.06 -4.20
C ARG A 44 2.25 3.91 -3.22
N VAL A 45 2.84 4.17 -2.07
CA VAL A 45 2.17 4.89 -1.01
C VAL A 45 2.98 6.13 -0.63
N GLU A 46 2.31 7.27 -0.58
CA GLU A 46 2.90 8.49 -0.06
C GLU A 46 2.32 8.74 1.33
N TYR A 47 3.18 8.86 2.31
CA TYR A 47 2.73 8.95 3.67
C TYR A 47 3.64 9.88 4.48
N ASP A 48 3.10 10.34 5.62
CA ASP A 48 3.86 11.15 6.55
C ASP A 48 4.53 10.24 7.57
N GLU A 49 5.85 10.14 7.48
CA GLU A 49 6.60 9.23 8.33
C GLU A 49 6.54 9.60 9.81
N ASN A 50 6.11 10.80 10.12
CA ASN A 50 5.90 11.22 11.50
C ASN A 50 4.59 10.74 12.08
N LYS A 51 3.66 10.32 11.22
CA LYS A 51 2.33 9.89 11.65
C LYS A 51 2.12 8.40 11.50
N VAL A 52 2.76 7.79 10.53
CA VAL A 52 2.56 6.38 10.24
C VAL A 52 3.87 5.77 9.76
N ASP A 53 4.08 4.50 10.10
CA ASP A 53 5.24 3.74 9.67
C ASP A 53 4.87 2.84 8.50
N GLU A 54 5.87 2.49 7.70
CA GLU A 54 5.64 1.56 6.59
C GLU A 54 5.17 0.20 7.09
N ASP A 55 5.55 -0.19 8.32
CA ASP A 55 5.06 -1.44 8.88
C ASP A 55 3.55 -1.45 9.02
N VAL A 56 2.97 -0.31 9.41
CA VAL A 56 1.53 -0.19 9.53
C VAL A 56 0.86 -0.40 8.18
N ILE A 57 1.46 0.16 7.14
CA ILE A 57 0.92 0.03 5.79
C ILE A 57 0.96 -1.44 5.35
N VAL A 58 2.07 -2.10 5.60
CA VAL A 58 2.21 -3.52 5.24
C VAL A 58 1.19 -4.36 6.00
N GLN A 59 1.02 -4.09 7.30
CA GLN A 59 0.06 -4.84 8.10
C GLN A 59 -1.37 -4.64 7.63
N MET A 60 -1.69 -3.43 7.19
CA MET A 60 -3.02 -3.15 6.66
C MET A 60 -3.26 -3.97 5.39
N ILE A 61 -2.28 -4.02 4.51
CA ILE A 61 -2.41 -4.79 3.27
C ILE A 61 -2.56 -6.27 3.59
N GLU A 62 -1.79 -6.77 4.54
CA GLU A 62 -1.88 -8.18 4.92
C GLU A 62 -3.23 -8.48 5.58
N GLY A 63 -3.76 -7.53 6.30
CA GLY A 63 -5.07 -7.69 6.93
C GLY A 63 -6.20 -7.81 5.93
N ILE A 64 -6.03 -7.27 4.73
CA ILE A 64 -7.04 -7.40 3.68
C ILE A 64 -6.98 -8.77 3.02
N GLY A 65 -5.85 -9.47 3.15
CA GLY A 65 -5.71 -10.80 2.57
C GLY A 65 -4.62 -10.88 1.51
N TYR A 66 -3.82 -9.84 1.39
CA TYR A 66 -2.72 -9.82 0.43
C TYR A 66 -1.40 -9.88 1.16
N LYS A 67 -0.34 -10.13 0.42
CA LYS A 67 1.01 -10.10 0.96
C LYS A 67 1.76 -8.92 0.36
N ALA A 68 2.43 -8.17 1.20
CA ALA A 68 3.21 -7.03 0.76
C ALA A 68 4.65 -7.21 1.19
N GLY A 69 5.55 -6.99 0.23
CA GLY A 69 6.98 -7.03 0.51
C GLY A 69 7.58 -5.68 0.16
N TYR A 70 8.61 -5.29 0.87
CA TYR A 70 9.24 -4.03 0.60
C TYR A 70 10.01 -4.08 -0.70
N THR A 71 9.79 -3.09 -1.54
CA THR A 71 10.61 -2.85 -2.71
C THR A 71 11.27 -1.52 -2.47
N GLU A 72 12.55 -1.50 -2.50
CA GLU A 72 13.25 -0.28 -2.22
C GLU A 72 12.95 0.78 -3.24
N GLU A 73 12.68 1.97 -2.76
CA GLU A 73 12.34 3.08 -3.61
C GLU A 73 13.10 4.30 -3.16
N THR A 74 13.60 5.04 -4.05
CA THR A 74 14.30 6.27 -3.71
C THR A 74 13.73 7.45 -4.45
#